data_21187928494b58f6d0dc6e65bd737648
#
_entry.id   21187928494b58f6d0dc6e65bd737648
#
_cell.length_a   1.000
_cell.length_b   1.000
_cell.length_c   1.000
_cell.angle_alpha   90.00
_cell.angle_beta   90.00
_cell.angle_gamma   90.00
#
_symmetry.space_group_name_H-M   'P 1'
#
loop_
_entity.id
_entity.type
_entity.pdbx_description
1 polymer ?
#
loop_
_entity_poly.entity_id
_entity_poly.type
_entity_poly.pdbx_seq_one_letter_code
_entity_poly.pdbx_strand_id
1 'polypeptide(L)'
;MTVRKVAMLTAGGLAPCLSSAVGGLIERYTDAAPEVELIGYTDGYAGLLAGRSVEVTPQVRERAHLLHRFGGSPLGNSRVKLTNVADLVERGLVEEGHDPLAVAADRLTQDGVDVLHTIGGDDTNTMAAELAAYLDQHGYALTVVGLPKTVDNDIVPVKQSLGAWTAAEQGALFARNIVAEHSSNPRMLVVHEVMGRHCGWLTAATARVYRAWLSDQEWNPEIG
;
A
#
# COMPACT_ATOMS: atom_id res chain seq x y z
N MET A 1 -22.62 -11.93 11.04
CA MET A 1 -21.59 -12.89 10.55
C MET A 1 -20.42 -12.83 11.50
N THR A 2 -19.92 -13.97 11.99
CA THR A 2 -18.72 -14.01 12.87
C THR A 2 -17.51 -14.15 11.94
N VAL A 3 -16.62 -13.15 11.93
CA VAL A 3 -15.38 -13.19 11.16
C VAL A 3 -14.42 -14.19 11.82
N ARG A 4 -13.91 -15.15 11.06
CA ARG A 4 -12.99 -16.20 11.51
C ARG A 4 -11.63 -16.10 10.83
N LYS A 5 -11.61 -15.69 9.56
CA LYS A 5 -10.38 -15.57 8.79
C LYS A 5 -10.35 -14.27 7.98
N VAL A 6 -9.23 -13.58 8.07
CA VAL A 6 -8.96 -12.34 7.35
C VAL A 6 -7.73 -12.51 6.47
N ALA A 7 -7.86 -12.12 5.22
CA ALA A 7 -6.76 -12.07 4.28
C ALA A 7 -6.32 -10.63 4.01
N MET A 8 -5.05 -10.47 3.65
CA MET A 8 -4.51 -9.19 3.19
C MET A 8 -3.62 -9.38 1.98
N LEU A 9 -3.57 -8.38 1.13
CA LEU A 9 -2.63 -8.31 0.00
C LEU A 9 -2.16 -6.88 -0.24
N THR A 10 -0.99 -6.74 -0.84
CA THR A 10 -0.45 -5.47 -1.31
C THR A 10 -0.27 -5.52 -2.81
N ALA A 11 -0.72 -4.48 -3.53
CA ALA A 11 -0.67 -4.42 -4.99
C ALA A 11 -0.41 -3.00 -5.51
N GLY A 12 -0.07 -2.90 -6.80
CA GLY A 12 0.20 -1.62 -7.47
C GLY A 12 1.64 -1.15 -7.30
N GLY A 13 1.87 0.16 -7.30
CA GLY A 13 3.19 0.76 -7.09
C GLY A 13 3.66 0.65 -5.64
N LEU A 14 4.97 0.73 -5.43
CA LEU A 14 5.54 0.77 -4.08
C LEU A 14 5.31 2.15 -3.43
N ALA A 15 5.15 2.15 -2.12
CA ALA A 15 5.19 3.35 -1.28
C ALA A 15 5.86 3.01 0.06
N PRO A 16 6.42 3.99 0.77
CA PRO A 16 7.26 3.72 1.94
C PRO A 16 6.53 3.11 3.15
N CYS A 17 5.20 3.05 3.11
CA CYS A 17 4.38 2.59 4.24
C CYS A 17 3.80 1.18 4.10
N LEU A 18 4.06 0.42 3.02
CA LEU A 18 3.40 -0.87 2.79
C LEU A 18 3.64 -1.86 3.93
N SER A 19 4.89 -2.00 4.37
CA SER A 19 5.25 -2.86 5.49
C SER A 19 4.51 -2.44 6.77
N SER A 20 4.48 -1.13 7.06
CA SER A 20 3.79 -0.58 8.23
C SER A 20 2.28 -0.76 8.16
N ALA A 21 1.66 -0.67 7.00
CA ALA A 21 0.23 -0.92 6.83
C ALA A 21 -0.13 -2.39 7.13
N VAL A 22 0.68 -3.33 6.64
CA VAL A 22 0.53 -4.76 6.97
C VAL A 22 0.74 -4.99 8.46
N GLY A 23 1.80 -4.40 9.05
CA GLY A 23 2.08 -4.49 10.48
C GLY A 23 0.91 -3.98 11.33
N GLY A 24 0.38 -2.80 11.01
CA GLY A 24 -0.74 -2.20 11.72
C GLY A 24 -2.04 -3.02 11.64
N LEU A 25 -2.31 -3.67 10.49
CA LEU A 25 -3.42 -4.62 10.39
C LEU A 25 -3.21 -5.82 11.31
N ILE A 26 -2.02 -6.43 11.29
CA ILE A 26 -1.70 -7.57 12.15
C ILE A 26 -1.83 -7.20 13.63
N GLU A 27 -1.27 -6.07 14.05
CA GLU A 27 -1.37 -5.59 15.44
C GLU A 27 -2.82 -5.33 15.82
N ARG A 28 -3.59 -4.63 14.98
CA ARG A 28 -4.98 -4.32 15.28
C ARG A 28 -5.86 -5.55 15.42
N TYR A 29 -5.69 -6.56 14.55
CA TYR A 29 -6.42 -7.83 14.69
C TYR A 29 -5.93 -8.63 15.89
N THR A 30 -4.65 -8.58 16.22
CA THR A 30 -4.10 -9.24 17.42
C THR A 30 -4.71 -8.67 18.70
N ASP A 31 -4.91 -7.34 18.76
CA ASP A 31 -5.48 -6.66 19.93
C ASP A 31 -6.99 -6.80 20.03
N ALA A 32 -7.70 -6.68 18.89
CA ALA A 32 -9.16 -6.55 18.90
C ALA A 32 -9.89 -7.88 18.70
N ALA A 33 -9.26 -8.86 18.05
CA ALA A 33 -9.83 -10.14 17.67
C ALA A 33 -8.72 -11.21 17.55
N PRO A 34 -8.06 -11.58 18.66
CA PRO A 34 -6.90 -12.48 18.65
C PRO A 34 -7.21 -13.89 18.12
N GLU A 35 -8.48 -14.29 18.17
CA GLU A 35 -8.98 -15.58 17.67
C GLU A 35 -9.10 -15.64 16.14
N VAL A 36 -9.07 -14.49 15.45
CA VAL A 36 -9.20 -14.43 13.99
C VAL A 36 -7.90 -14.91 13.34
N GLU A 37 -7.99 -15.84 12.42
CA GLU A 37 -6.87 -16.28 11.60
C GLU A 37 -6.51 -15.17 10.59
N LEU A 38 -5.21 -14.93 10.42
CA LEU A 38 -4.69 -13.95 9.44
C LEU A 38 -3.83 -14.66 8.41
N ILE A 39 -4.08 -14.36 7.13
CA ILE A 39 -3.22 -14.79 6.02
C ILE A 39 -2.85 -13.59 5.14
N GLY A 40 -1.71 -13.69 4.45
CA GLY A 40 -1.31 -12.72 3.44
C GLY A 40 -1.13 -13.39 2.09
N TYR A 41 -1.82 -12.93 1.03
CA TYR A 41 -1.53 -13.38 -0.33
C TYR A 41 -0.25 -12.71 -0.83
N THR A 42 0.68 -13.54 -1.29
CA THR A 42 1.96 -13.07 -1.83
C THR A 42 1.78 -12.48 -3.22
N ASP A 43 2.54 -11.43 -3.56
CA ASP A 43 2.49 -10.80 -4.88
C ASP A 43 1.11 -10.27 -5.30
N GLY A 44 0.31 -9.81 -4.33
CA GLY A 44 -0.98 -9.15 -4.59
C GLY A 44 -2.02 -10.06 -5.24
N TYR A 45 -2.73 -9.54 -6.25
CA TYR A 45 -3.75 -10.33 -6.97
C TYR A 45 -3.17 -11.54 -7.71
N ALA A 46 -1.89 -11.52 -8.09
CA ALA A 46 -1.26 -12.70 -8.69
C ALA A 46 -1.21 -13.89 -7.72
N GLY A 47 -0.89 -13.62 -6.47
CA GLY A 47 -0.89 -14.65 -5.42
C GLY A 47 -2.29 -15.12 -5.05
N LEU A 48 -3.26 -14.21 -4.99
CA LEU A 48 -4.67 -14.56 -4.79
C LEU A 48 -5.14 -15.54 -5.86
N LEU A 49 -4.98 -15.21 -7.15
CA LEU A 49 -5.39 -16.08 -8.25
C LEU A 49 -4.67 -17.44 -8.23
N ALA A 50 -3.39 -17.45 -7.89
CA ALA A 50 -2.59 -18.67 -7.82
C ALA A 50 -2.73 -19.45 -6.49
N GLY A 51 -3.49 -18.95 -5.51
CA GLY A 51 -3.65 -19.54 -4.19
C GLY A 51 -2.36 -19.55 -3.36
N ARG A 52 -1.47 -18.59 -3.58
CA ARG A 52 -0.23 -18.45 -2.81
C ARG A 52 -0.43 -17.52 -1.63
N SER A 53 -0.51 -18.09 -0.44
CA SER A 53 -0.63 -17.31 0.79
C SER A 53 0.39 -17.75 1.84
N VAL A 54 0.63 -16.88 2.81
CA VAL A 54 1.42 -17.13 4.01
C VAL A 54 0.56 -16.88 5.24
N GLU A 55 0.72 -17.73 6.25
CA GLU A 55 0.04 -17.57 7.52
C GLU A 55 0.73 -16.54 8.41
N VAL A 56 -0.06 -15.74 9.10
CA VAL A 56 0.43 -14.87 10.17
C VAL A 56 0.41 -15.64 11.49
N THR A 57 1.49 -16.35 11.75
CA THR A 57 1.65 -17.18 12.96
C THR A 57 1.71 -16.33 14.23
N PRO A 58 1.53 -16.92 15.44
CA PRO A 58 1.71 -16.21 16.70
C PRO A 58 3.07 -15.50 16.81
N GLN A 59 4.14 -16.12 16.32
CA GLN A 59 5.48 -15.51 16.31
C GLN A 59 5.58 -14.30 15.40
N VAL A 60 4.85 -14.28 14.27
CA VAL A 60 4.75 -13.12 13.38
C VAL A 60 3.95 -12.01 14.06
N ARG A 61 2.85 -12.34 14.75
CA ARG A 61 2.05 -11.36 15.50
C ARG A 61 2.85 -10.65 16.57
N GLU A 62 3.63 -11.37 17.37
CA GLU A 62 4.51 -10.82 18.41
C GLU A 62 5.54 -9.83 17.86
N ARG A 63 5.96 -10.03 16.60
CA ARG A 63 7.00 -9.23 15.93
C ARG A 63 6.45 -8.23 14.92
N ALA A 64 5.13 -8.09 14.80
CA ALA A 64 4.50 -7.22 13.80
C ALA A 64 4.98 -5.75 13.89
N HIS A 65 5.29 -5.27 15.11
CA HIS A 65 5.86 -3.94 15.36
C HIS A 65 7.18 -3.66 14.62
N LEU A 66 7.93 -4.70 14.25
CA LEU A 66 9.16 -4.54 13.46
C LEU A 66 8.87 -4.09 12.03
N LEU A 67 7.67 -4.40 11.50
CA LEU A 67 7.27 -4.01 10.15
C LEU A 67 7.19 -2.49 9.96
N HIS A 68 7.04 -1.73 11.04
CA HIS A 68 7.08 -0.26 10.99
C HIS A 68 8.46 0.33 10.68
N ARG A 69 9.51 -0.47 10.76
CA ARG A 69 10.90 -0.05 10.53
C ARG A 69 11.41 -0.35 9.13
N PHE A 70 10.62 -1.05 8.32
CA PHE A 70 11.00 -1.49 6.98
C PHE A 70 10.15 -0.81 5.91
N GLY A 71 10.77 -0.54 4.75
CA GLY A 71 10.06 -0.18 3.54
C GLY A 71 9.64 -1.42 2.73
N GLY A 72 8.93 -1.19 1.64
CA GLY A 72 8.45 -2.25 0.77
C GLY A 72 7.26 -3.01 1.35
N SER A 73 7.02 -4.21 0.84
CA SER A 73 5.95 -5.09 1.30
C SER A 73 6.50 -6.44 1.75
N PRO A 74 6.17 -6.91 2.97
CA PRO A 74 6.55 -8.25 3.41
C PRO A 74 5.83 -9.36 2.65
N LEU A 75 4.71 -9.02 1.96
CA LEU A 75 3.91 -9.95 1.17
C LEU A 75 4.31 -9.98 -0.31
N GLY A 76 5.31 -9.20 -0.72
CA GLY A 76 5.57 -8.95 -2.14
C GLY A 76 4.52 -8.01 -2.74
N ASN A 77 4.65 -7.74 -4.04
CA ASN A 77 3.78 -6.79 -4.72
C ASN A 77 3.74 -7.06 -6.22
N SER A 78 2.60 -6.87 -6.86
CA SER A 78 2.47 -6.96 -8.31
C SER A 78 1.54 -5.90 -8.88
N ARG A 79 1.60 -5.72 -10.20
CA ARG A 79 0.68 -4.84 -10.94
C ARG A 79 -0.35 -5.63 -11.74
N VAL A 80 -0.58 -6.87 -11.37
CA VAL A 80 -1.63 -7.72 -11.97
C VAL A 80 -2.99 -7.09 -11.69
N LYS A 81 -3.81 -7.01 -12.74
CA LYS A 81 -5.18 -6.50 -12.70
C LYS A 81 -6.15 -7.61 -13.04
N LEU A 82 -7.20 -7.79 -12.23
CA LEU A 82 -8.24 -8.79 -12.48
C LEU A 82 -9.03 -8.55 -13.77
N THR A 83 -9.01 -7.32 -14.30
CA THR A 83 -9.68 -6.95 -15.56
C THR A 83 -8.87 -7.19 -16.81
N ASN A 84 -7.57 -7.46 -16.71
CA ASN A 84 -6.73 -7.72 -17.88
C ASN A 84 -6.62 -9.22 -18.17
N VAL A 85 -7.72 -9.80 -18.67
CA VAL A 85 -7.85 -11.25 -18.91
C VAL A 85 -6.72 -11.79 -19.78
N ALA A 86 -6.35 -11.07 -20.86
CA ALA A 86 -5.30 -11.51 -21.78
C ALA A 86 -3.93 -11.67 -21.08
N ASP A 87 -3.54 -10.70 -20.25
CA ASP A 87 -2.29 -10.76 -19.45
C ASP A 87 -2.35 -11.89 -18.41
N LEU A 88 -3.53 -12.13 -17.82
CA LEU A 88 -3.70 -13.21 -16.84
C LEU A 88 -3.59 -14.60 -17.47
N VAL A 89 -4.13 -14.78 -18.65
CA VAL A 89 -4.03 -16.05 -19.42
C VAL A 89 -2.58 -16.27 -19.87
N GLU A 90 -1.92 -15.24 -20.42
CA GLU A 90 -0.52 -15.30 -20.84
C GLU A 90 0.41 -15.70 -19.69
N ARG A 91 0.13 -15.20 -18.48
CA ARG A 91 0.87 -15.54 -17.25
C ARG A 91 0.48 -16.88 -16.62
N GLY A 92 -0.53 -17.57 -17.16
CA GLY A 92 -1.06 -18.80 -16.58
C GLY A 92 -1.71 -18.65 -15.21
N LEU A 93 -2.21 -17.45 -14.89
CA LEU A 93 -2.91 -17.16 -13.64
C LEU A 93 -4.40 -17.47 -13.70
N VAL A 94 -4.96 -17.44 -14.91
CA VAL A 94 -6.36 -17.80 -15.22
C VAL A 94 -6.38 -18.60 -16.50
N GLU A 95 -7.21 -19.63 -16.59
CA GLU A 95 -7.42 -20.40 -17.82
C GLU A 95 -8.24 -19.60 -18.83
N GLU A 96 -8.01 -19.84 -20.13
CA GLU A 96 -8.75 -19.19 -21.20
C GLU A 96 -10.28 -19.44 -21.04
N GLY A 97 -11.06 -18.39 -21.16
CA GLY A 97 -12.51 -18.43 -21.01
C GLY A 97 -13.03 -18.35 -19.57
N HIS A 98 -12.16 -18.31 -18.57
CA HIS A 98 -12.58 -18.10 -17.18
C HIS A 98 -12.59 -16.62 -16.79
N ASP A 99 -13.57 -16.25 -15.95
CA ASP A 99 -13.66 -14.91 -15.36
C ASP A 99 -12.68 -14.80 -14.17
N PRO A 100 -11.71 -13.89 -14.21
CA PRO A 100 -10.78 -13.70 -13.10
C PRO A 100 -11.44 -13.33 -11.76
N LEU A 101 -12.58 -12.65 -11.79
CA LEU A 101 -13.33 -12.32 -10.58
C LEU A 101 -13.94 -13.59 -9.95
N ALA A 102 -14.46 -14.49 -10.79
CA ALA A 102 -14.93 -15.80 -10.32
C ALA A 102 -13.80 -16.62 -9.70
N VAL A 103 -12.64 -16.68 -10.38
CA VAL A 103 -11.46 -17.41 -9.87
C VAL A 103 -11.00 -16.83 -8.52
N ALA A 104 -10.97 -15.51 -8.38
CA ALA A 104 -10.62 -14.84 -7.13
C ALA A 104 -11.64 -15.13 -6.01
N ALA A 105 -12.94 -15.07 -6.32
CA ALA A 105 -14.03 -15.37 -5.39
C ALA A 105 -14.00 -16.83 -4.89
N ASP A 106 -13.81 -17.77 -5.80
CA ASP A 106 -13.70 -19.19 -5.48
C ASP A 106 -12.47 -19.47 -4.61
N ARG A 107 -11.34 -18.83 -4.90
CA ARG A 107 -10.13 -18.95 -4.11
C ARG A 107 -10.33 -18.44 -2.68
N LEU A 108 -10.90 -17.24 -2.52
CA LEU A 108 -11.20 -16.68 -1.21
C LEU A 108 -12.13 -17.58 -0.40
N THR A 109 -13.13 -18.18 -1.07
CA THR A 109 -14.06 -19.14 -0.44
C THR A 109 -13.37 -20.44 -0.03
N GLN A 110 -12.53 -21.00 -0.90
CA GLN A 110 -11.75 -22.20 -0.60
C GLN A 110 -10.82 -22.00 0.58
N ASP A 111 -10.21 -20.84 0.68
CA ASP A 111 -9.32 -20.47 1.78
C ASP A 111 -10.09 -20.07 3.07
N GLY A 112 -11.43 -20.02 3.00
CA GLY A 112 -12.31 -19.70 4.14
C GLY A 112 -12.21 -18.24 4.59
N VAL A 113 -11.89 -17.32 3.69
CA VAL A 113 -11.72 -15.89 3.98
C VAL A 113 -13.07 -15.21 4.15
N ASP A 114 -13.25 -14.50 5.26
CA ASP A 114 -14.45 -13.69 5.54
C ASP A 114 -14.24 -12.21 5.19
N VAL A 115 -12.99 -11.72 5.32
CA VAL A 115 -12.63 -10.32 5.00
C VAL A 115 -11.32 -10.30 4.23
N LEU A 116 -11.28 -9.57 3.11
CA LEU A 116 -10.08 -9.30 2.34
C LEU A 116 -9.69 -7.82 2.46
N HIS A 117 -8.51 -7.53 2.98
CA HIS A 117 -7.89 -6.20 2.92
C HIS A 117 -6.98 -6.10 1.70
N THR A 118 -7.22 -5.09 0.85
CA THR A 118 -6.36 -4.78 -0.29
C THR A 118 -5.65 -3.46 -0.04
N ILE A 119 -4.32 -3.43 -0.10
CA ILE A 119 -3.52 -2.23 0.13
C ILE A 119 -2.87 -1.81 -1.19
N GLY A 120 -3.31 -0.70 -1.76
CA GLY A 120 -2.78 -0.28 -3.06
C GLY A 120 -3.33 1.03 -3.60
N GLY A 121 -2.88 1.39 -4.81
CA GLY A 121 -3.28 2.60 -5.52
C GLY A 121 -4.67 2.50 -6.17
N ASP A 122 -4.97 3.42 -7.10
CA ASP A 122 -6.27 3.50 -7.78
C ASP A 122 -6.68 2.18 -8.42
N ASP A 123 -5.81 1.62 -9.27
CA ASP A 123 -6.09 0.33 -9.93
C ASP A 123 -6.42 -0.78 -8.91
N THR A 124 -5.68 -0.84 -7.80
CA THR A 124 -5.90 -1.86 -6.77
C THR A 124 -7.25 -1.67 -6.08
N ASN A 125 -7.63 -0.43 -5.77
CA ASN A 125 -8.91 -0.14 -5.14
C ASN A 125 -10.09 -0.28 -6.12
N THR A 126 -9.89 0.01 -7.41
CA THR A 126 -10.88 -0.27 -8.45
C THR A 126 -11.14 -1.78 -8.53
N MET A 127 -10.07 -2.61 -8.59
CA MET A 127 -10.22 -4.07 -8.58
C MET A 127 -10.89 -4.57 -7.30
N ALA A 128 -10.60 -3.96 -6.15
CA ALA A 128 -11.27 -4.29 -4.88
C ALA A 128 -12.77 -4.00 -4.93
N ALA A 129 -13.16 -2.87 -5.53
CA ALA A 129 -14.57 -2.49 -5.70
C ALA A 129 -15.30 -3.42 -6.68
N GLU A 130 -14.67 -3.77 -7.81
CA GLU A 130 -15.21 -4.71 -8.78
C GLU A 130 -15.37 -6.11 -8.19
N LEU A 131 -14.37 -6.59 -7.45
CA LEU A 131 -14.45 -7.86 -6.73
C LEU A 131 -15.56 -7.84 -5.67
N ALA A 132 -15.68 -6.75 -4.89
CA ALA A 132 -16.76 -6.60 -3.91
C ALA A 132 -18.15 -6.65 -4.57
N ALA A 133 -18.31 -5.95 -5.70
CA ALA A 133 -19.55 -5.96 -6.46
C ALA A 133 -19.88 -7.35 -7.04
N TYR A 134 -18.86 -8.05 -7.55
CA TYR A 134 -19.00 -9.43 -8.03
C TYR A 134 -19.47 -10.37 -6.91
N LEU A 135 -18.81 -10.31 -5.74
CA LEU A 135 -19.15 -11.13 -4.58
C LEU A 135 -20.59 -10.89 -4.11
N ASP A 136 -21.03 -9.63 -4.02
CA ASP A 136 -22.38 -9.27 -3.63
C ASP A 136 -23.42 -9.81 -4.64
N GLN A 137 -23.19 -9.61 -5.94
CA GLN A 137 -24.09 -10.07 -7.02
C GLN A 137 -24.23 -11.60 -7.06
N HIS A 138 -23.22 -12.35 -6.66
CA HIS A 138 -23.21 -13.80 -6.67
C HIS A 138 -23.47 -14.43 -5.30
N GLY A 139 -23.82 -13.61 -4.29
CA GLY A 139 -24.25 -14.09 -2.97
C GLY A 139 -23.12 -14.64 -2.09
N TYR A 140 -21.86 -14.24 -2.35
CA TYR A 140 -20.74 -14.59 -1.47
C TYR A 140 -20.79 -13.76 -0.18
N ALA A 141 -20.73 -14.43 0.95
CA ALA A 141 -20.73 -13.77 2.27
C ALA A 141 -19.31 -13.35 2.70
N LEU A 142 -18.68 -12.46 1.91
CA LEU A 142 -17.31 -11.99 2.10
C LEU A 142 -17.25 -10.47 1.90
N THR A 143 -16.44 -9.80 2.74
CA THR A 143 -16.25 -8.34 2.67
C THR A 143 -14.89 -8.00 2.11
N VAL A 144 -14.82 -7.05 1.16
CA VAL A 144 -13.56 -6.49 0.66
C VAL A 144 -13.40 -5.07 1.20
N VAL A 145 -12.21 -4.77 1.75
CA VAL A 145 -11.87 -3.46 2.31
C VAL A 145 -10.61 -2.94 1.61
N GLY A 146 -10.77 -1.89 0.82
CA GLY A 146 -9.65 -1.22 0.15
C GLY A 146 -8.97 -0.19 1.07
N LEU A 147 -7.64 -0.26 1.17
CA LEU A 147 -6.82 0.72 1.86
C LEU A 147 -6.01 1.52 0.83
N PRO A 148 -6.37 2.79 0.59
CA PRO A 148 -5.72 3.62 -0.41
C PRO A 148 -4.25 3.91 -0.06
N LYS A 149 -3.36 3.55 -0.95
CA LYS A 149 -1.92 3.73 -0.83
C LYS A 149 -1.39 4.42 -2.10
N THR A 150 -0.97 5.67 -1.98
CA THR A 150 -0.25 6.39 -3.03
C THR A 150 0.54 7.54 -2.41
N VAL A 151 1.70 7.85 -2.98
CA VAL A 151 2.49 9.02 -2.59
C VAL A 151 1.91 10.31 -3.20
N ASP A 152 1.09 10.20 -4.24
CA ASP A 152 0.49 11.33 -4.95
C ASP A 152 -0.62 12.02 -4.14
N ASN A 153 -1.23 11.28 -3.20
CA ASN A 153 -2.33 11.73 -2.31
C ASN A 153 -3.53 12.32 -3.08
N ASP A 154 -3.89 11.69 -4.20
CA ASP A 154 -4.88 12.18 -5.17
C ASP A 154 -6.17 11.33 -5.25
N ILE A 155 -6.39 10.41 -4.30
CA ILE A 155 -7.58 9.57 -4.25
C ILE A 155 -8.73 10.31 -3.58
N VAL A 156 -9.77 10.65 -4.35
CA VAL A 156 -10.97 11.33 -3.86
C VAL A 156 -11.99 10.30 -3.31
N PRO A 157 -12.60 10.53 -2.15
CA PRO A 157 -12.55 11.68 -1.24
C PRO A 157 -11.53 11.53 -0.09
N VAL A 158 -10.55 10.67 -0.22
CA VAL A 158 -9.58 10.37 0.84
C VAL A 158 -8.68 11.58 1.08
N LYS A 159 -8.65 12.08 2.32
CA LYS A 159 -7.82 13.25 2.66
C LYS A 159 -6.34 12.91 2.76
N GLN A 160 -6.03 11.67 3.12
CA GLN A 160 -4.67 11.19 3.32
C GLN A 160 -4.57 9.74 2.91
N SER A 161 -3.83 9.46 1.86
CA SER A 161 -3.47 8.10 1.45
C SER A 161 -2.26 7.59 2.23
N LEU A 162 -2.19 6.28 2.37
CA LEU A 162 -1.03 5.62 3.01
C LEU A 162 0.25 5.92 2.21
N GLY A 163 1.29 6.36 2.90
CA GLY A 163 2.62 6.65 2.33
C GLY A 163 2.85 8.08 1.89
N ALA A 164 1.82 8.90 1.69
CA ALA A 164 1.95 10.26 1.20
C ALA A 164 2.78 11.15 2.16
N TRP A 165 2.46 11.13 3.45
CA TRP A 165 3.19 11.92 4.44
C TRP A 165 4.62 11.44 4.65
N THR A 166 4.85 10.13 4.71
CA THR A 166 6.20 9.56 4.81
C THR A 166 7.03 9.97 3.59
N ALA A 167 6.46 9.97 2.39
CA ALA A 167 7.13 10.43 1.18
C ALA A 167 7.47 11.93 1.24
N ALA A 168 6.59 12.78 1.77
CA ALA A 168 6.84 14.19 1.93
C ALA A 168 7.97 14.47 2.95
N GLU A 169 8.00 13.76 4.07
CA GLU A 169 9.06 13.86 5.08
C GLU A 169 10.42 13.41 4.54
N GLN A 170 10.46 12.27 3.84
CA GLN A 170 11.69 11.77 3.23
C GLN A 170 12.16 12.70 2.09
N GLY A 171 11.26 13.25 1.30
CA GLY A 171 11.55 14.25 0.29
C GLY A 171 12.16 15.52 0.89
N ALA A 172 11.62 15.99 2.02
CA ALA A 172 12.16 17.14 2.73
C ALA A 172 13.56 16.88 3.32
N LEU A 173 13.78 15.69 3.87
CA LEU A 173 15.10 15.27 4.35
C LEU A 173 16.12 15.24 3.21
N PHE A 174 15.73 14.73 2.06
CA PHE A 174 16.59 14.72 0.87
C PHE A 174 16.88 16.14 0.37
N ALA A 175 15.88 17.01 0.34
CA ALA A 175 16.04 18.42 -0.02
C ALA A 175 17.02 19.15 0.91
N ARG A 176 16.98 18.87 2.22
CA ARG A 176 17.95 19.43 3.21
C ARG A 176 19.39 19.09 2.84
N ASN A 177 19.65 17.84 2.46
CA ASN A 177 21.01 17.42 2.08
C ASN A 177 21.48 18.14 0.80
N ILE A 178 20.59 18.31 -0.19
CA ILE A 178 20.89 19.05 -1.42
C ILE A 178 21.17 20.51 -1.14
N VAL A 179 20.38 21.16 -0.27
CA VAL A 179 20.56 22.57 0.07
C VAL A 179 21.85 22.77 0.87
N ALA A 180 22.21 21.83 1.75
CA ALA A 180 23.48 21.86 2.47
C ALA A 180 24.69 21.84 1.51
N GLU A 181 24.61 21.06 0.43
CA GLU A 181 25.62 21.07 -0.62
C GLU A 181 25.65 22.41 -1.39
N HIS A 182 24.46 22.92 -1.74
CA HIS A 182 24.32 24.22 -2.41
C HIS A 182 24.95 25.37 -1.62
N SER A 183 24.85 25.38 -0.30
CA SER A 183 25.45 26.42 0.55
C SER A 183 26.98 26.47 0.42
N SER A 184 27.61 25.37 0.05
CA SER A 184 29.06 25.29 -0.22
C SER A 184 29.44 25.73 -1.63
N ASN A 185 28.45 25.87 -2.55
CA ASN A 185 28.64 26.30 -3.93
C ASN A 185 27.52 27.28 -4.35
N PRO A 186 27.63 28.58 -3.99
CA PRO A 186 26.52 29.56 -4.08
C PRO A 186 26.06 29.91 -5.51
N ARG A 187 26.74 29.42 -6.54
CA ARG A 187 26.35 29.64 -7.95
C ARG A 187 25.66 28.44 -8.59
N MET A 188 25.26 27.46 -7.78
CA MET A 188 24.55 26.26 -8.25
C MET A 188 23.04 26.55 -8.34
N LEU A 189 22.41 26.18 -9.45
CA LEU A 189 20.96 26.02 -9.55
C LEU A 189 20.62 24.54 -9.32
N VAL A 190 19.79 24.27 -8.34
CA VAL A 190 19.30 22.92 -8.04
C VAL A 190 17.85 22.80 -8.45
N VAL A 191 17.54 21.82 -9.31
CA VAL A 191 16.18 21.42 -9.66
C VAL A 191 15.93 20.04 -9.06
N HIS A 192 15.04 19.96 -8.07
CA HIS A 192 14.69 18.73 -7.40
C HIS A 192 13.33 18.24 -7.89
N GLU A 193 13.33 17.18 -8.70
CA GLU A 193 12.11 16.53 -9.17
C GLU A 193 11.50 15.69 -8.05
N VAL A 194 10.18 15.81 -7.86
CA VAL A 194 9.40 15.06 -6.90
C VAL A 194 8.30 14.30 -7.64
N MET A 195 8.05 13.05 -7.28
CA MET A 195 6.97 12.24 -7.85
C MET A 195 5.60 12.92 -7.66
N GLY A 196 4.59 12.47 -8.42
CA GLY A 196 3.22 13.00 -8.30
C GLY A 196 2.42 12.90 -9.59
N ARG A 197 3.00 12.47 -10.70
CA ARG A 197 2.35 12.42 -12.02
C ARG A 197 1.72 13.77 -12.37
N HIS A 198 0.37 13.83 -12.38
CA HIS A 198 -0.40 15.05 -12.67
C HIS A 198 -0.80 15.82 -11.40
N CYS A 199 -0.47 15.29 -10.20
CA CYS A 199 -0.76 15.90 -8.92
C CYS A 199 0.49 16.55 -8.32
N GLY A 200 0.43 17.84 -8.03
CA GLY A 200 1.52 18.61 -7.40
C GLY A 200 1.56 18.50 -5.87
N TRP A 201 0.69 17.66 -5.27
CA TRP A 201 0.55 17.62 -3.82
C TRP A 201 1.85 17.25 -3.11
N LEU A 202 2.55 16.19 -3.57
CA LEU A 202 3.78 15.73 -2.92
C LEU A 202 4.89 16.76 -2.99
N THR A 203 5.02 17.47 -4.13
CA THR A 203 5.98 18.58 -4.27
C THR A 203 5.69 19.70 -3.26
N ALA A 204 4.42 20.12 -3.16
CA ALA A 204 4.00 21.15 -2.22
C ALA A 204 4.16 20.70 -0.76
N ALA A 205 3.82 19.46 -0.45
CA ALA A 205 3.96 18.89 0.89
C ALA A 205 5.44 18.77 1.30
N THR A 206 6.31 18.30 0.41
CA THR A 206 7.76 18.25 0.62
C THR A 206 8.33 19.66 0.92
N ALA A 207 7.97 20.65 0.10
CA ALA A 207 8.39 22.02 0.33
C ALA A 207 7.87 22.58 1.67
N ARG A 208 6.63 22.27 2.04
CA ARG A 208 6.05 22.70 3.32
C ARG A 208 6.78 22.09 4.51
N VAL A 209 7.07 20.79 4.49
CA VAL A 209 7.82 20.10 5.56
C VAL A 209 9.24 20.69 5.68
N TYR A 210 9.90 20.92 4.55
CA TYR A 210 11.22 21.56 4.53
C TYR A 210 11.20 22.97 5.12
N ARG A 211 10.21 23.81 4.75
CA ARG A 211 10.06 25.17 5.28
C ARG A 211 9.75 25.19 6.77
N ALA A 212 8.91 24.27 7.26
CA ALA A 212 8.65 24.13 8.70
C ALA A 212 9.95 23.82 9.47
N TRP A 213 10.73 22.88 8.95
CA TRP A 213 12.02 22.57 9.54
C TRP A 213 12.97 23.77 9.55
N LEU A 214 13.04 24.57 8.48
CA LEU A 214 13.84 25.80 8.45
C LEU A 214 13.41 26.82 9.52
N SER A 215 12.10 26.95 9.74
CA SER A 215 11.57 27.88 10.75
C SER A 215 11.88 27.45 12.18
N ASP A 216 12.08 26.16 12.42
CA ASP A 216 12.41 25.59 13.73
C ASP A 216 13.93 25.63 14.04
N GLN A 217 14.76 25.98 13.02
CA GLN A 217 16.20 26.12 13.25
C GLN A 217 16.51 27.49 13.87
N GLU A 218 17.36 27.49 14.87
CA GLU A 218 17.94 28.75 15.35
C GLU A 218 18.80 29.36 14.23
N TRP A 219 18.44 30.55 13.84
CA TRP A 219 19.22 31.29 12.87
C TRP A 219 20.58 31.66 13.44
N ASN A 220 21.66 31.16 12.85
CA ASN A 220 23.00 31.61 13.17
C ASN A 220 23.50 32.62 12.12
N PRO A 221 23.50 33.93 12.44
CA PRO A 221 23.89 34.98 11.49
C PRO A 221 25.38 34.92 11.10
N GLU A 222 26.22 34.15 11.82
CA GLU A 222 27.64 34.00 11.50
C GLU A 222 27.89 32.97 10.39
N ILE A 223 26.92 32.11 10.11
CA ILE A 223 27.03 31.08 9.07
C ILE A 223 26.32 31.51 7.77
N GLY A 224 25.54 32.57 7.83
CA GLY A 224 24.89 33.20 6.65
C GLY A 224 23.56 32.60 6.28
#